data_5ba47d51bb440177d2ae2a3084a8fa39
#
_entry.id   5ba47d51bb440177d2ae2a3084a8fa39
#
_cell.length_a   1.000
_cell.length_b   1.000
_cell.length_c   1.000
_cell.angle_alpha   90.00
_cell.angle_beta   90.00
_cell.angle_gamma   90.00
#
_symmetry.space_group_name_H-M   'P 1'
#
loop_
_entity.id
_entity.type
_entity.pdbx_description
1 polymer ?
#
loop_
_entity_poly.entity_id
_entity_poly.type
_entity_poly.pdbx_seq_one_letter_code
_entity_poly.pdbx_strand_id
1 'polypeptide(L)'
;MNIFWTRFAVFVALGGIITACLYVFANHVVALAVLSALLLVMLLYYVYQIQRLWRVLDSPAYGEIPSALGLWGEVYYRLHRLMKGWRTQVLQVEQQHSRFIQAIQASPNGVLMLDAEDQIEWCNAVAEEHFGLSAKRDLRQRITHLIRRPEFVRYLARGEFEEPLTMHDVGPHKQSIVSVQVLPYGEDRKLLVTQDITKLENTEAMRRDFVANVSHELKTPLTVLAGFLETVRDIPLPEEDKKRYLDMMHTQAMRMQHLVEDLLALATLEGNSEPPSVTPVPMQRMMLQLEHDIEALSAGRHTISMTCDPAVSVCGAELELISAFSNLASNAVRYTPDGGAIRLDWGVKDGHAMFSVTDTGIGIAPEHIPRLTERFYRVDRSRSRDTGGTGLGLAIVKHVLSRHGGELQVTSEHGKGSTFRAVFPPERTVVRSTSVSDERAA
;
A
#
# COMPACT_ATOMS: atom_id res chain seq x y z
N MET A 1 -12.92 31.83 55.77
CA MET A 1 -14.15 32.15 56.49
C MET A 1 -13.92 33.20 57.58
N ASN A 2 -12.83 33.16 58.36
CA ASN A 2 -12.56 34.08 59.45
C ASN A 2 -12.32 35.56 59.05
N ILE A 3 -11.62 35.84 57.96
CA ILE A 3 -11.29 37.23 57.56
C ILE A 3 -12.50 38.03 57.13
N PHE A 4 -13.53 37.39 56.58
CA PHE A 4 -14.78 38.05 56.19
C PHE A 4 -15.57 38.48 57.44
N TRP A 5 -15.78 37.58 58.38
CA TRP A 5 -16.53 37.87 59.60
C TRP A 5 -15.84 38.92 60.45
N THR A 6 -14.50 38.92 60.48
CA THR A 6 -13.75 39.99 61.18
C THR A 6 -13.92 41.36 60.53
N ARG A 7 -13.84 41.48 59.21
CA ARG A 7 -14.07 42.75 58.51
C ARG A 7 -15.52 43.24 58.60
N PHE A 8 -16.49 42.33 58.52
CA PHE A 8 -17.90 42.65 58.72
C PHE A 8 -18.16 43.10 60.14
N ALA A 9 -17.65 42.43 61.13
CA ALA A 9 -17.73 42.79 62.54
C ALA A 9 -17.10 44.16 62.82
N VAL A 10 -15.94 44.46 62.22
CA VAL A 10 -15.29 45.78 62.34
C VAL A 10 -16.15 46.88 61.69
N PHE A 11 -16.76 46.63 60.54
CA PHE A 11 -17.63 47.61 59.88
C PHE A 11 -18.89 47.91 60.71
N VAL A 12 -19.53 46.86 61.24
CA VAL A 12 -20.70 46.98 62.10
C VAL A 12 -20.33 47.68 63.43
N ALA A 13 -19.19 47.35 64.01
CA ALA A 13 -18.70 47.98 65.23
C ALA A 13 -18.41 49.48 65.03
N LEU A 14 -17.70 49.83 63.92
CA LEU A 14 -17.42 51.24 63.56
C LEU A 14 -18.74 52.04 63.34
N GLY A 15 -19.71 51.48 62.59
CA GLY A 15 -21.03 52.08 62.38
C GLY A 15 -21.79 52.27 63.71
N GLY A 16 -21.70 51.26 64.58
CA GLY A 16 -22.29 51.34 65.95
C GLY A 16 -21.62 52.39 66.83
N ILE A 17 -20.30 52.50 66.77
CA ILE A 17 -19.59 53.56 67.54
C ILE A 17 -19.91 54.95 67.03
N ILE A 18 -19.92 55.14 65.71
CA ILE A 18 -20.29 56.42 65.11
C ILE A 18 -21.74 56.83 65.51
N THR A 19 -22.69 55.90 65.43
CA THR A 19 -24.09 56.14 65.84
C THR A 19 -24.22 56.40 67.34
N ALA A 20 -23.52 55.74 68.19
CA ALA A 20 -23.48 55.91 69.62
C ALA A 20 -22.88 57.30 69.98
N CYS A 21 -21.74 57.69 69.37
CA CYS A 21 -21.18 59.03 69.53
C CYS A 21 -22.14 60.11 69.08
N LEU A 22 -22.81 60.01 67.99
CA LEU A 22 -23.79 60.98 67.50
C LEU A 22 -25.05 60.99 68.44
N TYR A 23 -25.42 59.87 69.03
CA TYR A 23 -26.54 59.84 69.99
C TYR A 23 -26.19 60.58 71.30
N VAL A 24 -24.98 60.56 71.76
CA VAL A 24 -24.49 61.21 72.98
C VAL A 24 -24.23 62.71 72.78
N PHE A 25 -23.61 63.08 71.63
CA PHE A 25 -23.14 64.45 71.38
C PHE A 25 -23.98 65.31 70.46
N ALA A 26 -24.96 64.70 69.74
CA ALA A 26 -25.85 65.38 68.84
C ALA A 26 -27.31 65.06 69.19
N ASN A 27 -28.30 65.45 68.39
CA ASN A 27 -29.73 65.15 68.60
C ASN A 27 -30.05 63.70 68.22
N HIS A 28 -30.88 62.96 69.00
CA HIS A 28 -31.29 61.56 68.69
C HIS A 28 -31.89 61.39 67.29
N VAL A 29 -32.58 62.43 66.77
CA VAL A 29 -33.11 62.44 65.42
C VAL A 29 -31.97 62.35 64.35
N VAL A 30 -30.89 63.06 64.54
CA VAL A 30 -29.72 63.03 63.62
C VAL A 30 -29.01 61.68 63.64
N ALA A 31 -28.86 61.08 64.84
CA ALA A 31 -28.27 59.74 64.93
C ALA A 31 -29.11 58.67 64.23
N LEU A 32 -30.39 58.70 64.35
CA LEU A 32 -31.34 57.80 63.68
C LEU A 32 -31.31 57.99 62.12
N ALA A 33 -31.25 59.26 61.68
CA ALA A 33 -31.20 59.61 60.26
C ALA A 33 -29.86 59.11 59.60
N VAL A 34 -28.74 59.24 60.33
CA VAL A 34 -27.44 58.70 59.84
C VAL A 34 -27.42 57.18 59.75
N LEU A 35 -27.99 56.52 60.78
CA LEU A 35 -28.14 55.07 60.79
C LEU A 35 -29.00 54.55 59.64
N SER A 36 -30.18 55.19 59.43
CA SER A 36 -31.07 54.81 58.35
C SER A 36 -30.47 55.08 56.98
N ALA A 37 -29.69 56.15 56.81
CA ALA A 37 -28.93 56.41 55.57
C ALA A 37 -27.84 55.38 55.29
N LEU A 38 -27.09 54.99 56.33
CA LEU A 38 -26.06 53.92 56.19
C LEU A 38 -26.69 52.59 55.83
N LEU A 39 -27.81 52.22 56.46
CA LEU A 39 -28.54 50.98 56.10
C LEU A 39 -29.04 50.96 54.67
N LEU A 40 -29.58 52.13 54.24
CA LEU A 40 -30.06 52.31 52.88
C LEU A 40 -28.94 52.17 51.85
N VAL A 41 -27.77 52.78 52.07
CA VAL A 41 -26.62 52.68 51.21
C VAL A 41 -26.13 51.21 51.14
N MET A 42 -26.12 50.56 52.28
CA MET A 42 -25.74 49.13 52.35
C MET A 42 -26.75 48.27 51.57
N LEU A 43 -28.05 48.49 51.71
CA LEU A 43 -29.10 47.80 50.99
C LEU A 43 -28.96 48.00 49.46
N LEU A 44 -28.77 49.24 49.02
CA LEU A 44 -28.57 49.56 47.60
C LEU A 44 -27.31 48.89 47.04
N TYR A 45 -26.24 48.84 47.81
CA TYR A 45 -25.02 48.14 47.42
C TYR A 45 -25.26 46.62 47.22
N TYR A 46 -25.98 45.96 48.14
CA TYR A 46 -26.32 44.53 48.01
C TYR A 46 -27.24 44.28 46.83
N VAL A 47 -28.29 45.13 46.62
CA VAL A 47 -29.16 45.02 45.44
C VAL A 47 -28.39 45.19 44.14
N TYR A 48 -27.47 46.16 44.07
CA TYR A 48 -26.59 46.37 42.93
C TYR A 48 -25.71 45.12 42.67
N GLN A 49 -25.10 44.51 43.68
CA GLN A 49 -24.28 43.33 43.55
C GLN A 49 -25.09 42.10 43.10
N ILE A 50 -26.31 41.94 43.59
CA ILE A 50 -27.26 40.90 43.15
C ILE A 50 -27.59 41.08 41.66
N GLN A 51 -27.98 42.31 41.26
CA GLN A 51 -28.24 42.59 39.83
C GLN A 51 -27.04 42.36 38.94
N ARG A 52 -25.85 42.64 39.46
CA ARG A 52 -24.58 42.37 38.75
C ARG A 52 -24.31 40.88 38.59
N LEU A 53 -24.59 40.10 39.63
CA LEU A 53 -24.51 38.64 39.58
C LEU A 53 -25.48 38.05 38.59
N TRP A 54 -26.75 38.49 38.58
CA TRP A 54 -27.77 38.08 37.62
C TRP A 54 -27.31 38.32 36.16
N ARG A 55 -26.78 39.51 35.90
CA ARG A 55 -26.25 39.82 34.55
C ARG A 55 -25.10 38.91 34.12
N VAL A 56 -24.22 38.51 35.03
CA VAL A 56 -23.17 37.56 34.75
C VAL A 56 -23.70 36.16 34.46
N LEU A 57 -24.77 35.74 35.19
CA LEU A 57 -25.37 34.41 34.98
C LEU A 57 -26.22 34.36 33.70
N ASP A 58 -26.89 35.44 33.31
CA ASP A 58 -27.73 35.51 32.11
C ASP A 58 -26.91 35.78 30.82
N SER A 59 -25.65 36.17 30.94
CA SER A 59 -24.81 36.44 29.77
C SER A 59 -24.29 35.18 29.15
N PRO A 60 -24.63 34.83 27.88
CA PRO A 60 -24.09 33.68 27.19
C PRO A 60 -22.62 33.87 26.83
N ALA A 61 -22.14 35.09 26.74
CA ALA A 61 -20.74 35.43 26.61
C ALA A 61 -20.17 35.59 28.03
N TYR A 62 -19.38 34.66 28.47
CA TYR A 62 -18.67 34.73 29.75
C TYR A 62 -17.73 35.94 29.77
N GLY A 63 -18.32 37.12 30.04
CA GLY A 63 -17.63 38.38 30.25
C GLY A 63 -16.72 38.27 31.49
N GLU A 64 -15.80 39.20 31.61
CA GLU A 64 -14.93 39.28 32.79
C GLU A 64 -15.78 39.31 34.04
N ILE A 65 -15.58 38.30 34.94
CA ILE A 65 -16.29 38.27 36.22
C ILE A 65 -15.83 39.46 37.02
N PRO A 66 -16.76 40.32 37.46
CA PRO A 66 -16.40 41.57 38.09
C PRO A 66 -15.69 41.32 39.43
N SER A 67 -14.64 42.11 39.68
CA SER A 67 -14.03 42.16 41.01
C SER A 67 -14.91 42.96 41.99
N ALA A 68 -15.06 42.45 43.20
CA ALA A 68 -15.75 43.13 44.30
C ALA A 68 -14.98 42.97 45.60
N LEU A 69 -15.22 43.82 46.55
CA LEU A 69 -14.62 43.76 47.88
C LEU A 69 -15.53 42.97 48.85
N GLY A 70 -14.88 42.31 49.85
CA GLY A 70 -15.57 41.60 50.89
C GLY A 70 -16.23 40.28 50.46
N LEU A 71 -17.48 40.04 50.94
CA LEU A 71 -18.22 38.79 50.69
C LEU A 71 -18.43 38.54 49.18
N TRP A 72 -18.79 39.57 48.44
CA TRP A 72 -19.04 39.50 47.03
C TRP A 72 -17.78 39.18 46.23
N GLY A 73 -16.63 39.65 46.71
CA GLY A 73 -15.35 39.24 46.12
C GLY A 73 -15.06 37.74 46.23
N GLU A 74 -15.38 37.15 47.40
CA GLU A 74 -15.24 35.71 47.61
C GLU A 74 -16.24 34.92 46.74
N VAL A 75 -17.49 35.38 46.65
CA VAL A 75 -18.51 34.75 45.79
C VAL A 75 -18.10 34.77 44.32
N TYR A 76 -17.67 35.93 43.82
CA TYR A 76 -17.18 36.05 42.44
C TYR A 76 -15.92 35.22 42.18
N TYR A 77 -14.99 35.15 43.13
CA TYR A 77 -13.78 34.34 43.01
C TYR A 77 -14.12 32.84 42.93
N ARG A 78 -15.03 32.34 43.78
CA ARG A 78 -15.48 30.95 43.75
C ARG A 78 -16.24 30.63 42.47
N LEU A 79 -17.12 31.54 42.04
CA LEU A 79 -17.82 31.40 40.76
C LEU A 79 -16.87 31.34 39.59
N HIS A 80 -15.88 32.23 39.53
CA HIS A 80 -14.85 32.24 38.52
C HIS A 80 -14.06 30.90 38.49
N ARG A 81 -13.69 30.40 39.64
CA ARG A 81 -12.95 29.12 39.76
C ARG A 81 -13.79 27.94 39.27
N LEU A 82 -15.07 27.89 39.62
CA LEU A 82 -15.99 26.84 39.15
C LEU A 82 -16.17 26.92 37.62
N MET A 83 -16.49 28.09 37.10
CA MET A 83 -16.69 28.29 35.66
C MET A 83 -15.41 27.97 34.86
N LYS A 84 -14.25 28.35 35.34
CA LYS A 84 -12.97 27.99 34.73
C LYS A 84 -12.74 26.48 34.72
N GLY A 85 -13.09 25.80 35.82
CA GLY A 85 -12.99 24.33 35.91
C GLY A 85 -13.89 23.64 34.89
N TRP A 86 -15.18 24.05 34.81
CA TRP A 86 -16.13 23.51 33.84
C TRP A 86 -15.70 23.76 32.41
N ARG A 87 -15.24 24.98 32.09
CA ARG A 87 -14.75 25.31 30.75
C ARG A 87 -13.54 24.45 30.34
N THR A 88 -12.61 24.23 31.27
CA THR A 88 -11.45 23.37 31.02
C THR A 88 -11.87 21.92 30.73
N GLN A 89 -12.84 21.39 31.49
CA GLN A 89 -13.39 20.06 31.27
C GLN A 89 -14.07 19.92 29.90
N VAL A 90 -14.95 20.86 29.55
CA VAL A 90 -15.63 20.87 28.24
C VAL A 90 -14.62 20.90 27.10
N LEU A 91 -13.64 21.82 27.16
CA LEU A 91 -12.58 21.89 26.15
C LEU A 91 -11.74 20.62 26.08
N GLN A 92 -11.45 19.96 27.21
CA GLN A 92 -10.75 18.69 27.21
C GLN A 92 -11.55 17.57 26.53
N VAL A 93 -12.85 17.47 26.84
CA VAL A 93 -13.75 16.49 26.20
C VAL A 93 -13.85 16.75 24.70
N GLU A 94 -14.05 18.00 24.29
CA GLU A 94 -14.09 18.37 22.86
C GLU A 94 -12.77 18.04 22.14
N GLN A 95 -11.64 18.34 22.78
CA GLN A 95 -10.33 17.99 22.22
C GLN A 95 -10.11 16.47 22.12
N GLN A 96 -10.51 15.69 23.13
CA GLN A 96 -10.44 14.23 23.10
C GLN A 96 -11.31 13.66 21.98
N HIS A 97 -12.55 14.14 21.87
CA HIS A 97 -13.47 13.75 20.81
C HIS A 97 -12.92 14.09 19.42
N SER A 98 -12.40 15.31 19.24
CA SER A 98 -11.76 15.72 17.96
C SER A 98 -10.55 14.86 17.61
N ARG A 99 -9.68 14.55 18.58
CA ARG A 99 -8.53 13.66 18.36
C ARG A 99 -8.95 12.24 17.97
N PHE A 100 -9.99 11.72 18.60
CA PHE A 100 -10.54 10.40 18.29
C PHE A 100 -11.07 10.33 16.85
N ILE A 101 -11.87 11.31 16.44
CA ILE A 101 -12.36 11.41 15.05
C ILE A 101 -11.22 11.55 14.06
N GLN A 102 -10.20 12.38 14.36
CA GLN A 102 -9.03 12.51 13.50
C GLN A 102 -8.25 11.19 13.35
N ALA A 103 -8.11 10.42 14.43
CA ALA A 103 -7.44 9.13 14.39
C ALA A 103 -8.19 8.11 13.49
N ILE A 104 -9.52 8.07 13.57
CA ILE A 104 -10.33 7.20 12.71
C ILE A 104 -10.32 7.70 11.25
N GLN A 105 -10.30 9.01 11.01
CA GLN A 105 -10.14 9.57 9.67
C GLN A 105 -8.80 9.23 9.03
N ALA A 106 -7.73 9.11 9.81
CA ALA A 106 -6.40 8.73 9.35
C ALA A 106 -6.21 7.20 9.20
N SER A 107 -7.24 6.40 9.52
CA SER A 107 -7.18 4.93 9.35
C SER A 107 -7.03 4.58 7.87
N PRO A 108 -6.16 3.61 7.53
CA PRO A 108 -6.08 3.08 6.16
C PRO A 108 -7.30 2.22 5.79
N ASN A 109 -8.11 1.85 6.77
CA ASN A 109 -9.34 1.11 6.57
C ASN A 109 -10.53 2.05 6.49
N GLY A 110 -11.51 1.73 5.63
CA GLY A 110 -12.78 2.43 5.63
C GLY A 110 -13.59 2.06 6.87
N VAL A 111 -14.17 3.08 7.51
CA VAL A 111 -14.99 2.91 8.71
C VAL A 111 -16.30 3.63 8.50
N LEU A 112 -17.42 2.90 8.72
CA LEU A 112 -18.77 3.46 8.72
C LEU A 112 -19.47 3.08 10.01
N MET A 113 -20.23 4.01 10.55
CA MET A 113 -21.13 3.80 11.71
C MET A 113 -22.55 3.79 11.20
N LEU A 114 -23.30 2.74 11.56
CA LEU A 114 -24.71 2.59 11.25
C LEU A 114 -25.55 2.59 12.52
N ASP A 115 -26.75 3.18 12.43
CA ASP A 115 -27.77 3.08 13.46
C ASP A 115 -28.53 1.73 13.42
N ALA A 116 -29.56 1.60 14.25
CA ALA A 116 -30.40 0.42 14.35
C ALA A 116 -31.16 0.09 13.04
N GLU A 117 -31.46 1.11 12.24
CA GLU A 117 -32.16 1.02 10.95
C GLU A 117 -31.22 0.85 9.76
N ASP A 118 -29.92 0.60 9.98
CA ASP A 118 -28.85 0.51 8.97
C ASP A 118 -28.62 1.83 8.18
N GLN A 119 -28.90 2.99 8.81
CA GLN A 119 -28.61 4.29 8.22
C GLN A 119 -27.19 4.75 8.59
N ILE A 120 -26.54 5.45 7.70
CA ILE A 120 -25.17 5.95 7.90
C ILE A 120 -25.19 7.11 8.88
N GLU A 121 -24.66 6.92 10.10
CA GLU A 121 -24.44 7.98 11.07
C GLU A 121 -23.15 8.76 10.77
N TRP A 122 -22.11 8.04 10.35
CA TRP A 122 -20.79 8.61 10.07
C TRP A 122 -19.95 7.68 9.17
N CYS A 123 -19.06 8.27 8.39
CA CYS A 123 -18.05 7.53 7.62
C CYS A 123 -16.75 8.33 7.51
N ASN A 124 -15.62 7.63 7.35
CA ASN A 124 -14.34 8.25 7.04
C ASN A 124 -14.12 8.36 5.52
N ALA A 125 -13.09 9.12 5.11
CA ALA A 125 -12.76 9.34 3.71
C ALA A 125 -12.46 8.04 2.93
N VAL A 126 -11.82 7.07 3.57
CA VAL A 126 -11.50 5.77 2.94
C VAL A 126 -12.77 4.98 2.63
N ALA A 127 -13.78 5.02 3.51
CA ALA A 127 -15.07 4.37 3.25
C ALA A 127 -15.84 5.08 2.12
N GLU A 128 -15.74 6.43 2.04
CA GLU A 128 -16.30 7.17 0.90
C GLU A 128 -15.67 6.72 -0.42
N GLU A 129 -14.35 6.53 -0.46
CA GLU A 129 -13.62 6.06 -1.64
C GLU A 129 -13.98 4.61 -2.00
N HIS A 130 -13.99 3.70 -1.02
CA HIS A 130 -14.29 2.28 -1.26
C HIS A 130 -15.68 2.07 -1.87
N PHE A 131 -16.68 2.81 -1.41
CA PHE A 131 -18.06 2.61 -1.86
C PHE A 131 -18.58 3.70 -2.82
N GLY A 132 -17.80 4.73 -3.09
CA GLY A 132 -18.25 5.87 -3.88
C GLY A 132 -19.31 6.70 -3.16
N LEU A 133 -19.26 6.74 -1.83
CA LEU A 133 -20.18 7.51 -0.99
C LEU A 133 -19.74 8.96 -0.85
N SER A 134 -20.64 9.79 -0.36
CA SER A 134 -20.36 11.16 0.05
C SER A 134 -20.99 11.44 1.41
N ALA A 135 -20.18 11.71 2.44
CA ALA A 135 -20.67 12.02 3.78
C ALA A 135 -21.68 13.17 3.80
N LYS A 136 -21.56 14.16 2.89
CA LYS A 136 -22.50 15.29 2.83
C LYS A 136 -23.87 14.92 2.28
N ARG A 137 -23.94 13.95 1.36
CA ARG A 137 -25.17 13.61 0.63
C ARG A 137 -25.86 12.38 1.19
N ASP A 138 -25.07 11.39 1.65
CA ASP A 138 -25.53 10.03 1.89
C ASP A 138 -25.72 9.73 3.39
N LEU A 139 -25.39 10.67 4.30
CA LEU A 139 -25.71 10.57 5.73
C LEU A 139 -27.22 10.40 5.94
N ARG A 140 -27.59 9.58 6.93
CA ARG A 140 -28.97 9.20 7.29
C ARG A 140 -29.72 8.44 6.19
N GLN A 141 -29.03 7.98 5.16
CA GLN A 141 -29.61 7.04 4.19
C GLN A 141 -29.27 5.61 4.59
N ARG A 142 -30.19 4.68 4.30
CA ARG A 142 -29.93 3.26 4.48
C ARG A 142 -28.78 2.81 3.57
N ILE A 143 -27.77 2.17 4.13
CA ILE A 143 -26.58 1.73 3.39
C ILE A 143 -26.95 0.74 2.27
N THR A 144 -27.98 -0.08 2.45
CA THR A 144 -28.49 -1.03 1.44
C THR A 144 -29.12 -0.36 0.22
N HIS A 145 -29.50 0.91 0.31
CA HIS A 145 -30.01 1.68 -0.83
C HIS A 145 -28.86 2.23 -1.68
N LEU A 146 -27.69 2.41 -1.09
CA LEU A 146 -26.50 2.92 -1.73
C LEU A 146 -25.64 1.78 -2.28
N ILE A 147 -25.41 0.74 -1.46
CA ILE A 147 -24.70 -0.48 -1.84
C ILE A 147 -25.75 -1.57 -2.14
N ARG A 148 -26.21 -1.62 -3.40
CA ARG A 148 -27.31 -2.50 -3.84
C ARG A 148 -26.86 -3.91 -4.23
N ARG A 149 -25.69 -4.34 -3.77
CA ARG A 149 -25.18 -5.68 -4.09
C ARG A 149 -25.91 -6.76 -3.31
N PRO A 150 -26.42 -7.82 -3.96
CA PRO A 150 -27.20 -8.86 -3.29
C PRO A 150 -26.43 -9.57 -2.17
N GLU A 151 -25.11 -9.76 -2.35
CA GLU A 151 -24.24 -10.37 -1.34
C GLU A 151 -24.16 -9.50 -0.08
N PHE A 152 -24.02 -8.20 -0.22
CA PHE A 152 -23.96 -7.24 0.90
C PHE A 152 -25.29 -7.14 1.65
N VAL A 153 -26.39 -7.03 0.90
CA VAL A 153 -27.75 -6.98 1.49
C VAL A 153 -28.05 -8.26 2.27
N ARG A 154 -27.70 -9.43 1.73
CA ARG A 154 -27.86 -10.71 2.43
C ARG A 154 -26.98 -10.83 3.66
N TYR A 155 -25.74 -10.33 3.59
CA TYR A 155 -24.81 -10.35 4.71
C TYR A 155 -25.35 -9.52 5.89
N LEU A 156 -25.84 -8.30 5.64
CA LEU A 156 -26.46 -7.48 6.68
C LEU A 156 -27.76 -8.10 7.23
N ALA A 157 -28.59 -8.70 6.38
CA ALA A 157 -29.86 -9.29 6.79
C ALA A 157 -29.72 -10.57 7.61
N ARG A 158 -28.62 -11.35 7.44
CA ARG A 158 -28.35 -12.56 8.22
C ARG A 158 -28.06 -12.27 9.69
N GLY A 159 -27.44 -11.14 9.99
CA GLY A 159 -27.03 -10.78 11.34
C GLY A 159 -25.87 -11.63 11.92
N GLU A 160 -25.30 -12.52 11.14
CA GLU A 160 -24.14 -13.34 11.48
C GLU A 160 -22.92 -12.71 10.82
N PHE A 161 -21.98 -12.18 11.63
CA PHE A 161 -20.83 -11.40 11.15
C PHE A 161 -19.49 -12.05 11.55
N GLU A 162 -19.45 -13.38 11.73
CA GLU A 162 -18.23 -14.11 12.11
C GLU A 162 -17.16 -14.02 11.02
N GLU A 163 -17.58 -14.12 9.75
CA GLU A 163 -16.67 -14.02 8.60
C GLU A 163 -16.85 -12.70 7.84
N PRO A 164 -15.77 -12.08 7.38
CA PRO A 164 -15.86 -10.89 6.54
C PRO A 164 -16.43 -11.24 5.16
N LEU A 165 -17.19 -10.32 4.58
CA LEU A 165 -17.68 -10.41 3.22
C LEU A 165 -16.64 -9.84 2.25
N THR A 166 -16.18 -10.66 1.30
CA THR A 166 -15.34 -10.17 0.18
C THR A 166 -16.22 -9.69 -0.97
N MET A 167 -16.02 -8.47 -1.42
CA MET A 167 -16.75 -7.85 -2.51
C MET A 167 -15.79 -7.46 -3.63
N HIS A 168 -16.14 -7.83 -4.88
CA HIS A 168 -15.35 -7.49 -6.07
C HIS A 168 -15.96 -6.28 -6.80
N ASP A 169 -15.14 -5.50 -7.50
CA ASP A 169 -15.57 -4.34 -8.32
C ASP A 169 -16.45 -3.34 -7.54
N VAL A 170 -15.99 -2.95 -6.36
CA VAL A 170 -16.70 -2.03 -5.48
C VAL A 170 -16.26 -0.59 -5.76
N GLY A 171 -17.22 0.34 -5.74
CA GLY A 171 -16.96 1.76 -5.89
C GLY A 171 -16.64 2.22 -7.31
N PRO A 172 -16.00 3.40 -7.47
CA PRO A 172 -15.69 4.00 -8.76
C PRO A 172 -14.52 3.32 -9.47
N HIS A 173 -13.66 2.62 -8.74
CA HIS A 173 -12.51 1.92 -9.30
C HIS A 173 -12.89 0.48 -9.65
N LYS A 174 -13.05 0.22 -10.94
CA LYS A 174 -13.21 -1.15 -11.46
C LYS A 174 -11.96 -1.96 -11.12
N GLN A 175 -12.12 -3.18 -10.62
CA GLN A 175 -11.10 -4.14 -10.18
C GLN A 175 -10.65 -4.00 -8.72
N SER A 176 -11.31 -3.20 -7.88
CA SER A 176 -11.05 -3.22 -6.43
C SER A 176 -11.72 -4.42 -5.76
N ILE A 177 -11.02 -5.05 -4.83
CA ILE A 177 -11.55 -6.12 -3.98
C ILE A 177 -11.53 -5.61 -2.55
N VAL A 178 -12.73 -5.47 -1.96
CA VAL A 178 -12.89 -4.91 -0.61
C VAL A 178 -13.43 -5.99 0.32
N SER A 179 -12.73 -6.22 1.42
CA SER A 179 -13.23 -7.00 2.55
C SER A 179 -14.09 -6.11 3.43
N VAL A 180 -15.30 -6.56 3.77
CA VAL A 180 -16.26 -5.82 4.61
C VAL A 180 -16.56 -6.68 5.83
N GLN A 181 -16.29 -6.14 7.02
CA GLN A 181 -16.65 -6.78 8.28
C GLN A 181 -17.60 -5.88 9.06
N VAL A 182 -18.66 -6.47 9.59
CA VAL A 182 -19.61 -5.79 10.46
C VAL A 182 -19.35 -6.21 11.90
N LEU A 183 -19.21 -5.21 12.77
CA LEU A 183 -18.99 -5.38 14.21
C LEU A 183 -20.15 -4.71 14.96
N PRO A 184 -21.03 -5.47 15.63
CA PRO A 184 -22.06 -4.89 16.48
C PRO A 184 -21.42 -4.13 17.64
N TYR A 185 -21.97 -2.96 17.99
CA TYR A 185 -21.51 -2.19 19.15
C TYR A 185 -22.69 -1.41 19.77
N GLY A 186 -22.62 -1.18 21.08
CA GLY A 186 -23.68 -0.48 21.81
C GLY A 186 -25.04 -1.19 21.73
N GLU A 187 -26.12 -0.43 21.76
CA GLU A 187 -27.48 -0.93 21.60
C GLU A 187 -27.88 -0.83 20.13
N ASP A 188 -27.93 -1.99 19.42
CA ASP A 188 -28.37 -2.16 18.03
C ASP A 188 -27.60 -1.36 16.96
N ARG A 189 -26.41 -0.84 17.26
CA ARG A 189 -25.54 -0.15 16.30
C ARG A 189 -24.54 -1.08 15.66
N LYS A 190 -24.12 -0.76 14.44
CA LYS A 190 -23.17 -1.55 13.67
C LYS A 190 -22.00 -0.68 13.20
N LEU A 191 -20.79 -1.20 13.39
CA LEU A 191 -19.56 -0.63 12.83
C LEU A 191 -19.17 -1.48 11.61
N LEU A 192 -19.14 -0.88 10.43
CA LEU A 192 -18.58 -1.50 9.24
C LEU A 192 -17.12 -1.11 9.11
N VAL A 193 -16.26 -2.08 9.03
CA VAL A 193 -14.85 -1.91 8.70
C VAL A 193 -14.61 -2.47 7.31
N THR A 194 -14.00 -1.68 6.44
CA THR A 194 -13.69 -2.07 5.07
C THR A 194 -12.19 -1.98 4.82
N GLN A 195 -11.66 -2.96 4.14
CA GLN A 195 -10.23 -3.03 3.80
C GLN A 195 -10.06 -3.35 2.32
N ASP A 196 -9.24 -2.59 1.62
CA ASP A 196 -8.81 -2.95 0.27
C ASP A 196 -7.82 -4.12 0.34
N ILE A 197 -8.26 -5.27 -0.14
CA ILE A 197 -7.49 -6.51 -0.21
C ILE A 197 -7.09 -6.87 -1.64
N THR A 198 -7.22 -5.95 -2.59
CA THR A 198 -6.95 -6.19 -4.02
C THR A 198 -5.56 -6.77 -4.24
N LYS A 199 -4.54 -6.19 -3.61
CA LYS A 199 -3.16 -6.68 -3.73
C LYS A 199 -2.98 -8.07 -3.12
N LEU A 200 -3.62 -8.35 -1.98
CA LEU A 200 -3.57 -9.64 -1.31
C LEU A 200 -4.22 -10.72 -2.16
N GLU A 201 -5.46 -10.50 -2.59
CA GLU A 201 -6.22 -11.45 -3.43
C GLU A 201 -5.53 -11.72 -4.77
N ASN A 202 -5.00 -10.68 -5.43
CA ASN A 202 -4.24 -10.85 -6.66
C ASN A 202 -2.98 -11.68 -6.44
N THR A 203 -2.28 -11.50 -5.31
CA THR A 203 -1.10 -12.30 -4.97
C THR A 203 -1.47 -13.76 -4.71
N GLU A 204 -2.55 -14.01 -3.99
CA GLU A 204 -3.04 -15.37 -3.74
C GLU A 204 -3.58 -16.05 -5.00
N ALA A 205 -4.27 -15.32 -5.87
CA ALA A 205 -4.73 -15.82 -7.17
C ALA A 205 -3.51 -16.20 -8.04
N MET A 206 -2.51 -15.34 -8.15
CA MET A 206 -1.27 -15.63 -8.86
C MET A 206 -0.55 -16.87 -8.30
N ARG A 207 -0.57 -17.06 -6.98
CA ARG A 207 0.03 -18.24 -6.33
C ARG A 207 -0.76 -19.52 -6.66
N ARG A 208 -2.09 -19.46 -6.61
CA ARG A 208 -2.95 -20.61 -6.98
C ARG A 208 -2.75 -20.99 -8.44
N ASP A 209 -2.75 -20.01 -9.34
CA ASP A 209 -2.52 -20.22 -10.77
C ASP A 209 -1.12 -20.78 -11.05
N PHE A 210 -0.12 -20.32 -10.32
CA PHE A 210 1.24 -20.85 -10.41
C PHE A 210 1.28 -22.35 -10.08
N VAL A 211 0.73 -22.76 -8.93
CA VAL A 211 0.71 -24.19 -8.52
C VAL A 211 -0.06 -25.05 -9.52
N ALA A 212 -1.18 -24.56 -10.01
CA ALA A 212 -1.99 -25.24 -11.02
C ALA A 212 -1.20 -25.42 -12.32
N ASN A 213 -0.56 -24.36 -12.81
CA ASN A 213 0.22 -24.41 -14.05
C ASN A 213 1.45 -25.31 -13.93
N VAL A 214 2.19 -25.24 -12.80
CA VAL A 214 3.31 -26.19 -12.53
C VAL A 214 2.83 -27.64 -12.62
N SER A 215 1.72 -27.94 -11.96
CA SER A 215 1.13 -29.29 -11.96
C SER A 215 0.78 -29.75 -13.37
N HIS A 216 0.18 -28.88 -14.17
CA HIS A 216 -0.16 -29.19 -15.57
C HIS A 216 1.07 -29.38 -16.46
N GLU A 217 2.09 -28.48 -16.35
CA GLU A 217 3.30 -28.54 -17.18
C GLU A 217 4.20 -29.73 -16.80
N LEU A 218 4.14 -30.26 -15.56
CA LEU A 218 4.80 -31.49 -15.16
C LEU A 218 4.02 -32.74 -15.55
N LYS A 219 2.69 -32.75 -15.43
CA LYS A 219 1.85 -33.93 -15.70
C LYS A 219 1.90 -34.34 -17.17
N THR A 220 1.91 -33.39 -18.09
CA THR A 220 1.90 -33.66 -19.53
C THR A 220 3.12 -34.46 -19.99
N PRO A 221 4.37 -34.03 -19.77
CA PRO A 221 5.53 -34.81 -20.18
C PRO A 221 5.66 -36.14 -19.43
N LEU A 222 5.23 -36.18 -18.15
CA LEU A 222 5.24 -37.41 -17.37
C LEU A 222 4.27 -38.44 -17.95
N THR A 223 3.07 -38.04 -18.38
CA THR A 223 2.13 -38.94 -19.05
C THR A 223 2.67 -39.48 -20.38
N VAL A 224 3.35 -38.60 -21.16
CA VAL A 224 3.99 -39.00 -22.42
C VAL A 224 5.13 -40.00 -22.17
N LEU A 225 5.97 -39.73 -21.16
CA LEU A 225 7.03 -40.67 -20.75
C LEU A 225 6.50 -42.03 -20.35
N ALA A 226 5.46 -42.06 -19.51
CA ALA A 226 4.83 -43.31 -19.08
C ALA A 226 4.27 -44.12 -20.28
N GLY A 227 3.55 -43.42 -21.19
CA GLY A 227 2.99 -44.09 -22.37
C GLY A 227 4.06 -44.64 -23.32
N PHE A 228 5.17 -43.93 -23.55
CA PHE A 228 6.28 -44.47 -24.36
C PHE A 228 6.97 -45.62 -23.64
N LEU A 229 7.17 -45.53 -22.33
CA LEU A 229 7.76 -46.61 -21.55
C LEU A 229 6.89 -47.88 -21.61
N GLU A 230 5.59 -47.79 -21.46
CA GLU A 230 4.63 -48.89 -21.61
C GLU A 230 4.70 -49.47 -23.02
N THR A 231 4.75 -48.62 -24.06
CA THR A 231 4.87 -49.05 -25.46
C THR A 231 6.15 -49.85 -25.70
N VAL A 232 7.29 -49.33 -25.23
CA VAL A 232 8.60 -50.00 -25.40
C VAL A 232 8.69 -51.30 -24.59
N ARG A 233 8.01 -51.38 -23.44
CA ARG A 233 8.00 -52.58 -22.57
C ARG A 233 7.08 -53.68 -23.10
N ASP A 234 5.89 -53.32 -23.56
CA ASP A 234 4.81 -54.27 -23.78
C ASP A 234 4.64 -54.68 -25.28
N ILE A 235 5.26 -53.92 -26.20
CA ILE A 235 5.12 -54.17 -27.63
C ILE A 235 6.51 -54.55 -28.19
N PRO A 236 6.65 -55.64 -28.93
CA PRO A 236 7.89 -55.98 -29.65
C PRO A 236 8.07 -54.99 -30.81
N LEU A 237 9.03 -54.04 -30.65
CA LEU A 237 9.32 -53.01 -31.64
C LEU A 237 10.63 -53.27 -32.40
N PRO A 238 10.72 -52.90 -33.68
CA PRO A 238 11.97 -52.80 -34.40
C PRO A 238 12.96 -51.88 -33.64
N GLU A 239 14.28 -52.20 -33.74
CA GLU A 239 15.30 -51.39 -33.03
C GLU A 239 15.30 -49.90 -33.41
N GLU A 240 14.96 -49.56 -34.64
CA GLU A 240 14.82 -48.16 -35.08
C GLU A 240 13.67 -47.42 -34.34
N ASP A 241 12.51 -48.05 -34.21
CA ASP A 241 11.37 -47.48 -33.49
C ASP A 241 11.67 -47.39 -32.00
N LYS A 242 12.27 -48.40 -31.40
CA LYS A 242 12.71 -48.40 -30.02
C LYS A 242 13.67 -47.25 -29.73
N LYS A 243 14.66 -47.01 -30.59
CA LYS A 243 15.58 -45.87 -30.49
C LYS A 243 14.85 -44.57 -30.57
N ARG A 244 13.90 -44.41 -31.51
CA ARG A 244 13.08 -43.23 -31.66
C ARG A 244 12.24 -42.92 -30.41
N TYR A 245 11.63 -43.93 -29.80
CA TYR A 245 10.87 -43.73 -28.54
C TYR A 245 11.79 -43.35 -27.38
N LEU A 246 12.99 -43.94 -27.27
CA LEU A 246 13.99 -43.58 -26.28
C LEU A 246 14.47 -42.13 -26.45
N ASP A 247 14.71 -41.67 -27.69
CA ASP A 247 15.09 -40.29 -27.98
C ASP A 247 13.96 -39.31 -27.61
N MET A 248 12.69 -39.67 -27.87
CA MET A 248 11.52 -38.87 -27.47
C MET A 248 11.41 -38.83 -25.94
N MET A 249 11.61 -39.93 -25.24
CA MET A 249 11.61 -39.97 -23.77
C MET A 249 12.74 -39.11 -23.20
N HIS A 250 13.94 -39.20 -23.75
CA HIS A 250 15.07 -38.35 -23.35
C HIS A 250 14.74 -36.87 -23.51
N THR A 251 14.15 -36.49 -24.63
CA THR A 251 13.69 -35.10 -24.88
C THR A 251 12.69 -34.62 -23.84
N GLN A 252 11.72 -35.45 -23.46
CA GLN A 252 10.74 -35.10 -22.42
C GLN A 252 11.39 -34.98 -21.03
N ALA A 253 12.32 -35.87 -20.69
CA ALA A 253 13.07 -35.82 -19.44
C ALA A 253 13.89 -34.54 -19.32
N MET A 254 14.63 -34.14 -20.36
CA MET A 254 15.38 -32.91 -20.41
C MET A 254 14.48 -31.67 -20.27
N ARG A 255 13.31 -31.71 -20.92
CA ARG A 255 12.33 -30.61 -20.77
C ARG A 255 11.84 -30.51 -19.34
N MET A 256 11.54 -31.59 -18.64
CA MET A 256 11.17 -31.59 -17.23
C MET A 256 12.28 -31.05 -16.34
N GLN A 257 13.52 -31.45 -16.62
CA GLN A 257 14.68 -30.96 -15.88
C GLN A 257 14.80 -29.42 -16.00
N HIS A 258 14.75 -28.85 -17.20
CA HIS A 258 14.78 -27.42 -17.42
C HIS A 258 13.60 -26.69 -16.71
N LEU A 259 12.40 -27.29 -16.70
CA LEU A 259 11.26 -26.72 -15.99
C LEU A 259 11.53 -26.65 -14.48
N VAL A 260 12.12 -27.71 -13.90
CA VAL A 260 12.46 -27.74 -12.47
C VAL A 260 13.56 -26.72 -12.15
N GLU A 261 14.57 -26.61 -13.00
CA GLU A 261 15.64 -25.61 -12.86
C GLU A 261 15.12 -24.19 -12.90
N ASP A 262 14.23 -23.87 -13.85
CA ASP A 262 13.54 -22.57 -13.94
C ASP A 262 12.70 -22.27 -12.69
N LEU A 263 11.98 -23.28 -12.17
CA LEU A 263 11.18 -23.15 -10.95
C LEU A 263 12.05 -22.88 -9.71
N LEU A 264 13.16 -23.59 -9.56
CA LEU A 264 14.11 -23.38 -8.47
C LEU A 264 14.78 -22.01 -8.56
N ALA A 265 15.18 -21.58 -9.75
CA ALA A 265 15.75 -20.26 -9.99
C ALA A 265 14.74 -19.17 -9.59
N LEU A 266 13.48 -19.30 -10.03
CA LEU A 266 12.43 -18.34 -9.70
C LEU A 266 12.14 -18.31 -8.19
N ALA A 267 12.03 -19.48 -7.54
CA ALA A 267 11.80 -19.58 -6.10
C ALA A 267 12.95 -18.93 -5.28
N THR A 268 14.20 -19.14 -5.72
CA THR A 268 15.38 -18.53 -5.10
C THR A 268 15.37 -17.00 -5.25
N LEU A 269 15.04 -16.49 -6.44
CA LEU A 269 14.94 -15.05 -6.71
C LEU A 269 13.83 -14.38 -5.92
N GLU A 270 12.71 -15.06 -5.69
CA GLU A 270 11.57 -14.53 -4.91
C GLU A 270 11.80 -14.60 -3.40
N GLY A 271 12.49 -15.64 -2.94
CA GLY A 271 12.79 -15.84 -1.51
C GLY A 271 13.96 -15.01 -1.00
N ASN A 272 14.85 -14.57 -1.89
CA ASN A 272 16.03 -13.81 -1.50
C ASN A 272 15.78 -12.31 -1.50
N SER A 273 15.56 -11.73 -0.31
CA SER A 273 15.35 -10.30 -0.11
C SER A 273 16.65 -9.49 -0.07
N GLU A 274 17.81 -10.13 -0.02
CA GLU A 274 19.10 -9.45 -0.01
C GLU A 274 19.37 -8.82 -1.39
N PRO A 275 19.84 -7.55 -1.44
CA PRO A 275 20.23 -6.93 -2.70
C PRO A 275 21.39 -7.69 -3.33
N PRO A 276 21.44 -7.81 -4.67
CA PRO A 276 22.54 -8.49 -5.35
C PRO A 276 23.87 -7.78 -5.10
N SER A 277 24.95 -8.55 -5.19
CA SER A 277 26.33 -8.06 -5.02
C SER A 277 26.57 -6.73 -5.77
N VAL A 278 27.40 -5.87 -5.19
CA VAL A 278 27.91 -4.66 -5.86
C VAL A 278 29.23 -4.88 -6.58
N THR A 279 29.65 -6.14 -6.79
CA THR A 279 30.89 -6.47 -7.49
C THR A 279 30.69 -6.33 -9.00
N PRO A 280 31.60 -5.65 -9.72
CA PRO A 280 31.54 -5.59 -11.18
C PRO A 280 31.70 -6.95 -11.82
N VAL A 281 30.79 -7.33 -12.70
CA VAL A 281 30.80 -8.60 -13.43
C VAL A 281 31.64 -8.47 -14.67
N PRO A 282 32.51 -9.49 -15.00
CA PRO A 282 33.35 -9.46 -16.19
C PRO A 282 32.53 -9.75 -17.47
N MET A 283 31.85 -8.71 -17.97
CA MET A 283 30.88 -8.82 -19.06
C MET A 283 31.46 -9.43 -20.35
N GLN A 284 32.70 -9.12 -20.69
CA GLN A 284 33.33 -9.66 -21.90
C GLN A 284 33.39 -11.21 -21.86
N ARG A 285 33.75 -11.78 -20.71
CA ARG A 285 33.80 -13.25 -20.54
C ARG A 285 32.39 -13.84 -20.62
N MET A 286 31.42 -13.20 -19.96
CA MET A 286 30.03 -13.64 -19.98
C MET A 286 29.45 -13.61 -21.40
N MET A 287 29.70 -12.55 -22.15
CA MET A 287 29.22 -12.43 -23.52
C MET A 287 29.81 -13.47 -24.46
N LEU A 288 31.12 -13.76 -24.35
CA LEU A 288 31.75 -14.82 -25.13
C LEU A 288 31.19 -16.21 -24.84
N GLN A 289 30.91 -16.49 -23.55
CA GLN A 289 30.26 -17.75 -23.16
C GLN A 289 28.83 -17.82 -23.73
N LEU A 290 28.08 -16.73 -23.64
CA LEU A 290 26.72 -16.65 -24.17
C LEU A 290 26.70 -16.86 -25.70
N GLU A 291 27.65 -16.26 -26.44
CA GLU A 291 27.77 -16.45 -27.88
C GLU A 291 27.97 -17.91 -28.22
N HIS A 292 28.94 -18.57 -27.56
CA HIS A 292 29.21 -19.98 -27.73
C HIS A 292 28.01 -20.88 -27.48
N ASP A 293 27.28 -20.62 -26.36
CA ASP A 293 26.08 -21.38 -25.98
C ASP A 293 24.95 -21.20 -27.00
N ILE A 294 24.78 -20.00 -27.53
CA ILE A 294 23.76 -19.69 -28.53
C ILE A 294 24.11 -20.27 -29.91
N GLU A 295 25.38 -20.26 -30.31
CA GLU A 295 25.85 -20.93 -31.53
C GLU A 295 25.58 -22.42 -31.46
N ALA A 296 25.91 -23.07 -30.34
CA ALA A 296 25.62 -24.48 -30.09
C ALA A 296 24.11 -24.79 -30.16
N LEU A 297 23.26 -23.94 -29.51
CA LEU A 297 21.80 -24.08 -29.55
C LEU A 297 21.22 -23.84 -30.96
N SER A 298 21.77 -22.90 -31.69
CA SER A 298 21.40 -22.62 -33.08
C SER A 298 21.73 -23.77 -34.04
N ALA A 299 22.80 -24.52 -33.75
CA ALA A 299 23.28 -25.60 -34.60
C ALA A 299 23.45 -25.19 -36.09
N GLY A 300 23.90 -23.95 -36.33
CA GLY A 300 24.10 -23.37 -37.65
C GLY A 300 22.84 -22.93 -38.41
N ARG A 301 21.66 -22.91 -37.74
CA ARG A 301 20.41 -22.52 -38.39
C ARG A 301 20.25 -21.00 -38.53
N HIS A 302 20.98 -20.20 -37.77
CA HIS A 302 20.84 -18.75 -37.73
C HIS A 302 22.17 -18.05 -37.94
N THR A 303 22.14 -16.82 -38.44
CA THR A 303 23.31 -15.93 -38.48
C THR A 303 23.37 -15.18 -37.15
N ILE A 304 24.40 -15.49 -36.35
CA ILE A 304 24.60 -14.87 -35.03
C ILE A 304 25.69 -13.81 -35.16
N SER A 305 25.48 -12.66 -34.56
CA SER A 305 26.48 -11.59 -34.45
C SER A 305 26.45 -11.01 -33.03
N MET A 306 27.65 -10.71 -32.51
CA MET A 306 27.79 -10.13 -31.18
C MET A 306 28.66 -8.89 -31.20
N THR A 307 28.21 -7.86 -30.43
CA THR A 307 29.00 -6.68 -30.13
C THR A 307 29.09 -6.49 -28.60
N CYS A 308 30.32 -6.37 -28.11
CA CYS A 308 30.54 -6.17 -26.67
C CYS A 308 31.49 -5.00 -26.45
N ASP A 309 31.07 -3.99 -25.72
CA ASP A 309 31.96 -2.94 -25.24
C ASP A 309 32.71 -3.41 -23.98
N PRO A 310 34.02 -3.69 -24.07
CA PRO A 310 34.83 -4.22 -22.97
C PRO A 310 35.01 -3.21 -21.82
N ALA A 311 34.79 -1.91 -22.08
CA ALA A 311 34.91 -0.86 -21.08
C ALA A 311 33.71 -0.82 -20.13
N VAL A 312 32.57 -1.43 -20.52
CA VAL A 312 31.32 -1.40 -19.77
C VAL A 312 31.17 -2.65 -18.93
N SER A 313 30.91 -2.48 -17.66
CA SER A 313 30.58 -3.54 -16.70
C SER A 313 29.32 -3.18 -15.92
N VAL A 314 28.66 -4.17 -15.34
CA VAL A 314 27.51 -3.98 -14.43
C VAL A 314 27.83 -4.61 -13.07
N CYS A 315 27.45 -3.94 -11.98
CA CYS A 315 27.56 -4.49 -10.64
C CYS A 315 26.36 -5.37 -10.33
N GLY A 316 26.61 -6.67 -10.04
CA GLY A 316 25.50 -7.59 -9.79
C GLY A 316 25.96 -9.00 -9.45
N ALA A 317 24.98 -9.90 -9.35
CA ALA A 317 25.19 -11.33 -9.17
C ALA A 317 25.40 -12.00 -10.54
N GLU A 318 26.63 -12.46 -10.82
CA GLU A 318 27.03 -13.02 -12.12
C GLU A 318 26.09 -14.15 -12.57
N LEU A 319 25.75 -15.09 -11.69
CA LEU A 319 24.86 -16.21 -12.00
C LEU A 319 23.43 -15.77 -12.36
N GLU A 320 22.90 -14.76 -11.68
CA GLU A 320 21.58 -14.23 -11.99
C GLU A 320 21.60 -13.54 -13.37
N LEU A 321 22.63 -12.76 -13.67
CA LEU A 321 22.78 -12.06 -14.96
C LEU A 321 22.98 -13.04 -16.12
N ILE A 322 23.79 -14.07 -15.94
CA ILE A 322 23.95 -15.17 -16.94
C ILE A 322 22.61 -15.82 -17.23
N SER A 323 21.84 -16.17 -16.18
CA SER A 323 20.51 -16.76 -16.33
C SER A 323 19.57 -15.86 -17.11
N ALA A 324 19.53 -14.55 -16.79
CA ALA A 324 18.68 -13.60 -17.49
C ALA A 324 19.05 -13.45 -18.97
N PHE A 325 20.34 -13.30 -19.28
CA PHE A 325 20.81 -13.11 -20.65
C PHE A 325 20.66 -14.37 -21.50
N SER A 326 20.92 -15.54 -20.92
CA SER A 326 20.68 -16.83 -21.59
C SER A 326 19.22 -17.04 -21.92
N ASN A 327 18.29 -16.63 -21.03
CA ASN A 327 16.85 -16.68 -21.29
C ASN A 327 16.44 -15.78 -22.44
N LEU A 328 16.98 -14.56 -22.55
CA LEU A 328 16.70 -13.66 -23.67
C LEU A 328 17.24 -14.22 -24.99
N ALA A 329 18.48 -14.67 -24.96
CA ALA A 329 19.17 -15.15 -26.16
C ALA A 329 18.61 -16.50 -26.67
N SER A 330 18.28 -17.43 -25.77
CA SER A 330 17.64 -18.71 -26.15
C SER A 330 16.23 -18.50 -26.70
N ASN A 331 15.48 -17.49 -26.21
CA ASN A 331 14.22 -17.12 -26.82
C ASN A 331 14.40 -16.63 -28.26
N ALA A 332 15.41 -15.81 -28.55
CA ALA A 332 15.71 -15.40 -29.93
C ALA A 332 15.95 -16.58 -30.85
N VAL A 333 16.76 -17.56 -30.43
CA VAL A 333 17.01 -18.81 -31.22
C VAL A 333 15.69 -19.58 -31.44
N ARG A 334 14.86 -19.67 -30.43
CA ARG A 334 13.64 -20.48 -30.46
C ARG A 334 12.56 -19.89 -31.36
N TYR A 335 12.48 -18.57 -31.43
CA TYR A 335 11.40 -17.86 -32.16
C TYR A 335 11.86 -17.28 -33.50
N THR A 336 13.09 -17.45 -33.88
CA THR A 336 13.61 -17.10 -35.21
C THR A 336 13.54 -18.31 -36.12
N PRO A 337 12.94 -18.22 -37.32
CA PRO A 337 12.98 -19.29 -38.31
C PRO A 337 14.38 -19.53 -38.83
N ASP A 338 14.62 -20.74 -39.38
CA ASP A 338 15.89 -21.12 -40.01
C ASP A 338 16.28 -20.10 -41.10
N GLY A 339 17.55 -19.70 -41.10
CA GLY A 339 18.10 -18.66 -41.99
C GLY A 339 17.92 -17.24 -41.45
N GLY A 340 17.26 -17.04 -40.34
CA GLY A 340 17.13 -15.73 -39.69
C GLY A 340 18.40 -15.23 -39.00
N ALA A 341 18.41 -13.98 -38.57
CA ALA A 341 19.54 -13.32 -37.92
C ALA A 341 19.23 -13.00 -36.44
N ILE A 342 20.24 -13.19 -35.59
CA ILE A 342 20.18 -12.86 -34.16
C ILE A 342 21.41 -12.00 -33.84
N ARG A 343 21.17 -10.85 -33.20
CA ARG A 343 22.21 -9.92 -32.77
C ARG A 343 22.17 -9.71 -31.28
N LEU A 344 23.35 -9.87 -30.67
CA LEU A 344 23.56 -9.63 -29.23
C LEU A 344 24.45 -8.40 -29.09
N ASP A 345 23.98 -7.37 -28.38
CA ASP A 345 24.73 -6.14 -28.16
C ASP A 345 24.87 -5.88 -26.64
N TRP A 346 26.07 -5.60 -26.18
CA TRP A 346 26.36 -5.10 -24.84
C TRP A 346 27.09 -3.77 -24.93
N GLY A 347 26.57 -2.75 -24.24
CA GLY A 347 27.16 -1.42 -24.23
C GLY A 347 26.47 -0.44 -23.30
N VAL A 348 26.80 0.84 -23.43
CA VAL A 348 26.16 1.94 -22.70
C VAL A 348 25.37 2.81 -23.64
N LYS A 349 24.18 3.18 -23.22
CA LYS A 349 23.35 4.19 -23.86
C LYS A 349 22.77 5.13 -22.82
N ASP A 350 22.95 6.43 -23.00
CA ASP A 350 22.45 7.48 -22.08
C ASP A 350 22.84 7.25 -20.61
N GLY A 351 24.07 6.72 -20.37
CA GLY A 351 24.61 6.41 -19.05
C GLY A 351 24.11 5.10 -18.42
N HIS A 352 23.26 4.34 -19.12
CA HIS A 352 22.74 3.06 -18.69
C HIS A 352 23.45 1.91 -19.38
N ALA A 353 23.97 0.94 -18.64
CA ALA A 353 24.43 -0.31 -19.23
C ALA A 353 23.22 -1.08 -19.79
N MET A 354 23.39 -1.65 -20.97
CA MET A 354 22.29 -2.29 -21.68
C MET A 354 22.79 -3.56 -22.40
N PHE A 355 22.08 -4.65 -22.13
CA PHE A 355 22.17 -5.86 -22.95
C PHE A 355 20.95 -5.92 -23.87
N SER A 356 21.13 -6.03 -25.17
CA SER A 356 20.05 -6.19 -26.11
C SER A 356 20.19 -7.41 -26.99
N VAL A 357 19.06 -8.08 -27.22
CA VAL A 357 18.92 -9.20 -28.16
C VAL A 357 17.92 -8.79 -29.22
N THR A 358 18.36 -8.75 -30.48
CA THR A 358 17.52 -8.45 -31.64
C THR A 358 17.43 -9.68 -32.51
N ASP A 359 16.22 -10.09 -32.85
CA ASP A 359 15.91 -11.21 -33.73
C ASP A 359 15.09 -10.78 -34.94
N THR A 360 15.18 -11.56 -36.01
CA THR A 360 14.33 -11.43 -37.22
C THR A 360 13.25 -12.51 -37.23
N GLY A 361 12.72 -12.83 -36.04
CA GLY A 361 11.74 -13.88 -35.84
C GLY A 361 10.32 -13.49 -36.19
N ILE A 362 9.38 -14.27 -35.67
CA ILE A 362 7.94 -14.10 -35.94
C ILE A 362 7.36 -12.78 -35.40
N GLY A 363 8.09 -12.10 -34.50
CA GLY A 363 7.57 -10.90 -33.82
C GLY A 363 6.40 -11.17 -32.90
N ILE A 364 5.96 -10.15 -32.17
CA ILE A 364 4.94 -10.21 -31.10
C ILE A 364 3.88 -9.13 -31.35
N ALA A 365 2.61 -9.50 -31.29
CA ALA A 365 1.52 -8.54 -31.38
C ALA A 365 1.47 -7.65 -30.12
N PRO A 366 1.12 -6.34 -30.25
CA PRO A 366 1.19 -5.37 -29.16
C PRO A 366 0.39 -5.77 -27.91
N GLU A 367 -0.73 -6.47 -28.09
CA GLU A 367 -1.60 -6.94 -27.00
C GLU A 367 -0.94 -7.97 -26.06
N HIS A 368 0.09 -8.68 -26.55
CA HIS A 368 0.83 -9.67 -25.76
C HIS A 368 2.01 -9.09 -25.00
N ILE A 369 2.58 -7.95 -25.46
CA ILE A 369 3.80 -7.37 -24.89
C ILE A 369 3.70 -7.13 -23.36
N PRO A 370 2.62 -6.54 -22.81
CA PRO A 370 2.50 -6.31 -21.37
C PRO A 370 2.47 -7.61 -20.53
N ARG A 371 2.09 -8.72 -21.15
CA ARG A 371 1.88 -10.01 -20.49
C ARG A 371 3.05 -10.98 -20.62
N LEU A 372 4.05 -10.67 -21.44
CA LEU A 372 5.18 -11.57 -21.72
C LEU A 372 5.96 -12.00 -20.48
N THR A 373 5.97 -11.17 -19.45
CA THR A 373 6.66 -11.44 -18.17
C THR A 373 5.78 -12.12 -17.12
N GLU A 374 4.51 -12.43 -17.45
CA GLU A 374 3.65 -13.26 -16.60
C GLU A 374 4.16 -14.70 -16.61
N ARG A 375 4.10 -15.40 -15.47
CA ARG A 375 4.55 -16.78 -15.36
C ARG A 375 3.70 -17.71 -16.21
N PHE A 376 4.31 -18.61 -16.96
CA PHE A 376 3.66 -19.55 -17.88
C PHE A 376 2.91 -18.92 -19.03
N TYR A 377 3.06 -17.59 -19.22
CA TYR A 377 2.42 -16.91 -20.34
C TYR A 377 3.10 -17.27 -21.66
N ARG A 378 2.31 -17.59 -22.67
CA ARG A 378 2.76 -17.96 -24.01
C ARG A 378 1.75 -17.45 -25.03
N VAL A 379 2.23 -16.80 -26.09
CA VAL A 379 1.40 -16.24 -27.17
C VAL A 379 0.65 -17.36 -27.92
N ASP A 380 1.31 -18.47 -28.17
CA ASP A 380 0.73 -19.63 -28.86
C ASP A 380 1.09 -20.93 -28.12
N ARG A 381 0.09 -21.56 -27.51
CA ARG A 381 0.26 -22.84 -26.76
C ARG A 381 0.53 -24.04 -27.64
N SER A 382 0.14 -24.00 -28.94
CA SER A 382 0.27 -25.15 -29.85
C SER A 382 1.68 -25.25 -30.43
N ARG A 383 2.19 -24.18 -31.01
CA ARG A 383 3.56 -24.12 -31.58
C ARG A 383 4.66 -24.21 -30.55
N SER A 384 4.39 -23.70 -29.37
CA SER A 384 5.40 -23.67 -28.31
C SER A 384 5.58 -25.01 -27.56
N ARG A 385 4.72 -26.03 -27.79
CA ARG A 385 5.00 -27.40 -27.35
C ARG A 385 6.15 -28.02 -28.12
N ASP A 386 6.26 -27.72 -29.40
CA ASP A 386 7.33 -28.23 -30.27
C ASP A 386 8.68 -27.55 -30.00
N THR A 387 8.67 -26.27 -29.57
CA THR A 387 9.85 -25.49 -29.27
C THR A 387 10.35 -25.60 -27.82
N GLY A 388 9.64 -26.30 -26.93
CA GLY A 388 10.12 -26.65 -25.58
C GLY A 388 10.15 -25.51 -24.54
N GLY A 389 9.49 -24.37 -24.77
CA GLY A 389 9.50 -23.24 -23.82
C GLY A 389 8.67 -23.52 -22.57
N THR A 390 9.20 -23.17 -21.39
CA THR A 390 8.53 -23.31 -20.08
C THR A 390 7.53 -22.17 -19.80
N GLY A 391 7.71 -21.00 -20.46
CA GLY A 391 6.98 -19.78 -20.14
C GLY A 391 7.43 -19.10 -18.85
N LEU A 392 8.56 -19.54 -18.27
CA LEU A 392 9.14 -18.95 -17.06
C LEU A 392 10.34 -18.05 -17.34
N GLY A 393 11.02 -18.22 -18.47
CA GLY A 393 12.27 -17.52 -18.77
C GLY A 393 12.15 -15.99 -18.71
N LEU A 394 11.12 -15.37 -19.31
CA LEU A 394 10.93 -13.92 -19.23
C LEU A 394 10.48 -13.43 -17.84
N ALA A 395 9.80 -14.27 -17.06
CA ALA A 395 9.53 -13.98 -15.65
C ALA A 395 10.84 -13.96 -14.83
N ILE A 396 11.74 -14.92 -15.06
CA ILE A 396 13.09 -14.94 -14.46
C ILE A 396 13.85 -13.67 -14.84
N VAL A 397 13.87 -13.28 -16.12
CA VAL A 397 14.53 -12.04 -16.59
C VAL A 397 13.99 -10.82 -15.83
N LYS A 398 12.67 -10.69 -15.71
CA LYS A 398 12.03 -9.57 -14.98
C LYS A 398 12.46 -9.54 -13.51
N HIS A 399 12.46 -10.69 -12.83
CA HIS A 399 12.85 -10.76 -11.43
C HIS A 399 14.33 -10.41 -11.24
N VAL A 400 15.23 -10.95 -12.08
CA VAL A 400 16.65 -10.62 -12.05
C VAL A 400 16.86 -9.12 -12.25
N LEU A 401 16.26 -8.53 -13.29
CA LEU A 401 16.40 -7.10 -13.56
C LEU A 401 15.86 -6.26 -12.41
N SER A 402 14.65 -6.57 -11.88
CA SER A 402 14.09 -5.86 -10.74
C SER A 402 15.01 -5.90 -9.51
N ARG A 403 15.65 -7.03 -9.21
CA ARG A 403 16.62 -7.16 -8.11
C ARG A 403 17.85 -6.27 -8.32
N HIS A 404 18.25 -6.09 -9.57
CA HIS A 404 19.38 -5.21 -9.95
C HIS A 404 18.96 -3.75 -10.17
N GLY A 405 17.71 -3.37 -9.89
CA GLY A 405 17.18 -2.02 -10.11
C GLY A 405 17.00 -1.67 -11.59
N GLY A 406 17.10 -2.66 -12.48
CA GLY A 406 16.93 -2.52 -13.92
C GLY A 406 15.53 -2.84 -14.42
N GLU A 407 15.33 -2.70 -15.70
CA GLU A 407 14.04 -2.96 -16.37
C GLU A 407 14.22 -3.72 -17.69
N LEU A 408 13.18 -4.47 -18.09
CA LEU A 408 13.08 -5.11 -19.39
C LEU A 408 12.24 -4.25 -20.33
N GLN A 409 12.86 -3.81 -21.43
CA GLN A 409 12.18 -3.10 -22.50
C GLN A 409 12.01 -4.02 -23.72
N VAL A 410 10.80 -4.07 -24.28
CA VAL A 410 10.48 -4.91 -25.45
C VAL A 410 9.94 -4.04 -26.56
N THR A 411 10.54 -4.18 -27.73
CA THR A 411 10.06 -3.58 -28.98
C THR A 411 9.88 -4.68 -30.01
N SER A 412 8.69 -4.86 -30.54
CA SER A 412 8.42 -5.94 -31.49
C SER A 412 7.36 -5.54 -32.49
N GLU A 413 7.46 -6.05 -33.71
CA GLU A 413 6.46 -5.95 -34.74
C GLU A 413 6.20 -7.33 -35.34
N HIS A 414 4.93 -7.73 -35.33
CA HIS A 414 4.54 -9.05 -35.81
C HIS A 414 4.97 -9.27 -37.28
N GLY A 415 5.68 -10.36 -37.53
CA GLY A 415 6.24 -10.71 -38.83
C GLY A 415 7.61 -10.08 -39.17
N LYS A 416 8.18 -9.22 -38.31
CA LYS A 416 9.47 -8.55 -38.56
C LYS A 416 10.55 -8.91 -37.56
N GLY A 417 10.16 -9.37 -36.36
CA GLY A 417 11.09 -9.72 -35.31
C GLY A 417 10.90 -8.92 -34.03
N SER A 418 11.79 -9.12 -33.06
CA SER A 418 11.72 -8.51 -31.74
C SER A 418 13.09 -8.00 -31.29
N THR A 419 13.08 -7.01 -30.40
CA THR A 419 14.23 -6.54 -29.65
C THR A 419 13.90 -6.50 -28.19
N PHE A 420 14.62 -7.28 -27.40
CA PHE A 420 14.56 -7.30 -25.94
C PHE A 420 15.78 -6.58 -25.37
N ARG A 421 15.57 -5.64 -24.45
CA ARG A 421 16.63 -4.86 -23.82
C ARG A 421 16.54 -4.98 -22.31
N ALA A 422 17.62 -5.48 -21.71
CA ALA A 422 17.83 -5.43 -20.27
C ALA A 422 18.62 -4.15 -19.95
N VAL A 423 17.97 -3.18 -19.30
CA VAL A 423 18.53 -1.86 -19.02
C VAL A 423 18.86 -1.77 -17.54
N PHE A 424 20.09 -1.35 -17.21
CA PHE A 424 20.56 -1.20 -15.83
C PHE A 424 20.73 0.27 -15.48
N PRO A 425 20.44 0.67 -14.22
CA PRO A 425 20.57 2.05 -13.80
C PRO A 425 22.05 2.49 -13.73
N PRO A 426 22.31 3.81 -13.79
CA PRO A 426 23.67 4.35 -13.74
C PRO A 426 24.45 3.93 -12.49
N GLU A 427 23.77 3.75 -11.34
CA GLU A 427 24.36 3.34 -10.06
C GLU A 427 24.97 1.92 -10.11
N ARG A 428 24.48 1.09 -11.03
CA ARG A 428 24.98 -0.26 -11.29
C ARG A 428 25.93 -0.32 -12.48
N THR A 429 26.04 0.74 -13.28
CA THR A 429 26.85 0.80 -14.49
C THR A 429 28.26 1.27 -14.15
N VAL A 430 29.25 0.51 -14.55
CA VAL A 430 30.67 0.87 -14.39
C VAL A 430 31.31 1.00 -15.77
N VAL A 431 31.74 2.19 -16.11
CA VAL A 431 32.48 2.46 -17.35
C VAL A 431 33.94 2.69 -16.99
N ARG A 432 34.85 1.82 -17.42
CA ARG A 432 36.29 2.02 -17.26
C ARG A 432 36.74 3.03 -18.31
N SER A 433 37.20 4.21 -17.89
CA SER A 433 37.91 5.09 -18.78
C SER A 433 39.22 4.41 -19.21
N THR A 434 39.34 4.07 -20.48
CA THR A 434 40.63 3.68 -21.09
C THR A 434 41.51 4.93 -21.06
N SER A 435 42.22 5.18 -19.95
CA SER A 435 43.39 6.06 -20.00
C SER A 435 44.42 5.37 -20.90
N VAL A 436 44.56 5.86 -22.11
CA VAL A 436 45.74 5.63 -22.93
C VAL A 436 46.91 6.20 -22.10
N SER A 437 47.57 5.31 -21.34
CA SER A 437 48.90 5.61 -20.83
C SER A 437 49.81 5.73 -22.02
N ASP A 438 50.17 6.97 -22.39
CA ASP A 438 51.29 7.26 -23.24
C ASP A 438 52.52 6.50 -22.74
N GLU A 439 52.88 5.43 -23.44
CA GLU A 439 54.27 4.97 -23.50
C GLU A 439 55.08 6.01 -24.28
N ARG A 440 55.45 7.08 -23.61
CA ARG A 440 56.56 7.93 -23.95
C ARG A 440 57.49 8.02 -22.74
N ALA A 441 58.46 7.12 -22.68
CA ALA A 441 59.74 7.45 -22.03
C ALA A 441 60.77 6.36 -22.42
N ALA A 442 61.74 6.83 -23.19
CA ALA A 442 63.12 6.39 -23.39
C ALA A 442 63.40 5.15 -24.22
#